data_d9e0a8c69fc1dc7ad3287c031db60f19
#
_entry.id   d9e0a8c69fc1dc7ad3287c031db60f19
#
_cell.length_a   1.000
_cell.length_b   1.000
_cell.length_c   1.000
_cell.angle_alpha   90.00
_cell.angle_beta   90.00
_cell.angle_gamma   90.00
#
_symmetry.space_group_name_H-M   'P 1'
#
loop_
_entity.id
_entity.type
_entity.pdbx_description
1 polymer ?
#
loop_
_entity_poly.entity_id
_entity_poly.type
_entity_poly.pdbx_seq_one_letter_code
_entity_poly.pdbx_strand_id
1 'polypeptide(L)'
;MFQTLKKFFDFCGEDNRRMFIASIWLGVVSAICSAMRIPAAAIVIQALLERNVTMATLWTSLGIIVASLIVTIAINMKATMLQTRAGYRACANKRIEIAEHLRYLPMGWFNDNSLGEVTSVTTNTME
;
A
#
# COMPACT_ATOMS: atom_id res chain seq x y z
N MET A 1 8.94 8.30 15.16
CA MET A 1 8.03 7.64 14.24
C MET A 1 6.88 8.54 13.77
N PHE A 2 6.08 9.13 14.66
CA PHE A 2 4.99 10.04 14.27
C PHE A 2 5.46 11.31 13.54
N GLN A 3 6.59 11.89 13.91
CA GLN A 3 7.16 13.08 13.23
C GLN A 3 7.62 12.75 11.81
N THR A 4 8.15 11.56 11.59
CA THR A 4 8.57 11.11 10.26
C THR A 4 7.36 10.88 9.35
N LEU A 5 6.30 10.30 9.90
CA LEU A 5 5.04 10.10 9.20
C LEU A 5 4.38 11.43 8.81
N LYS A 6 4.40 12.42 9.72
CA LYS A 6 3.87 13.74 9.45
C LYS A 6 4.65 14.44 8.33
N LYS A 7 5.98 14.40 8.37
CA LYS A 7 6.84 14.93 7.30
C LYS A 7 6.59 14.25 5.95
N PHE A 8 6.35 12.93 5.98
CA PHE A 8 6.02 12.17 4.76
C PHE A 8 4.67 12.60 4.18
N PHE A 9 3.64 12.81 5.01
CA PHE A 9 2.34 13.28 4.56
C PHE A 9 2.38 14.73 4.06
N ASP A 10 3.18 15.60 4.69
CA ASP A 10 3.40 16.98 4.21
C ASP A 10 4.13 16.99 2.86
N PHE A 11 5.05 16.03 2.66
CA PHE A 11 5.77 15.85 1.40
C PHE A 11 4.86 15.37 0.26
N CYS A 12 3.86 14.53 0.55
CA CYS A 12 3.00 13.92 -0.47
C CYS A 12 1.90 14.84 -1.02
N GLY A 13 1.57 15.96 -0.33
CA GLY A 13 0.45 16.83 -0.68
C GLY A 13 -0.92 16.29 -0.24
N GLU A 14 -1.91 17.19 -0.13
CA GLU A 14 -3.22 16.85 0.46
C GLU A 14 -4.01 15.79 -0.32
N ASP A 15 -3.97 15.81 -1.65
CA ASP A 15 -4.70 14.84 -2.47
C ASP A 15 -4.13 13.43 -2.35
N ASN A 16 -2.81 13.31 -2.32
CA ASN A 16 -2.14 12.03 -2.15
C ASN A 16 -2.30 11.49 -0.72
N ARG A 17 -2.36 12.36 0.28
CA ARG A 17 -2.63 12.00 1.67
C ARG A 17 -3.95 11.24 1.83
N ARG A 18 -5.02 11.70 1.17
CA ARG A 18 -6.32 11.00 1.19
C ARG A 18 -6.23 9.60 0.60
N MET A 19 -5.50 9.44 -0.49
CA MET A 19 -5.29 8.12 -1.12
C MET A 19 -4.48 7.18 -0.21
N PHE A 20 -3.44 7.67 0.46
CA PHE A 20 -2.67 6.89 1.42
C PHE A 20 -3.50 6.47 2.63
N ILE A 21 -4.28 7.38 3.20
CA ILE A 21 -5.18 7.08 4.34
C ILE A 21 -6.23 6.04 3.93
N ALA A 22 -6.85 6.18 2.76
CA ALA A 22 -7.80 5.20 2.24
C ALA A 22 -7.15 3.83 2.05
N SER A 23 -5.91 3.78 1.56
CA SER A 23 -5.15 2.54 1.41
C SER A 23 -4.83 1.88 2.76
N ILE A 24 -4.50 2.66 3.79
CA ILE A 24 -4.26 2.15 5.14
C ILE A 24 -5.54 1.53 5.70
N TRP A 25 -6.68 2.20 5.57
CA TRP A 25 -7.98 1.67 6.00
C TRP A 25 -8.35 0.37 5.27
N LEU A 26 -8.14 0.32 3.95
CA LEU A 26 -8.33 -0.90 3.17
C LEU A 26 -7.40 -2.03 3.66
N GLY A 27 -6.17 -1.70 4.02
CA GLY A 27 -5.22 -2.66 4.61
C GLY A 27 -5.71 -3.22 5.95
N VAL A 28 -6.25 -2.37 6.83
CA VAL A 28 -6.83 -2.79 8.13
C VAL A 28 -8.03 -3.72 7.90
N VAL A 29 -8.94 -3.36 7.00
CA VAL A 29 -10.09 -4.22 6.65
C VAL A 29 -9.62 -5.56 6.07
N SER A 30 -8.63 -5.55 5.19
CA SER A 30 -8.02 -6.77 4.64
C SER A 30 -7.42 -7.67 5.73
N ALA A 31 -6.75 -7.08 6.73
CA ALA A 31 -6.18 -7.81 7.85
C ALA A 31 -7.26 -8.48 8.71
N ILE A 32 -8.36 -7.78 8.99
CA ILE A 32 -9.50 -8.33 9.73
C ILE A 32 -10.14 -9.50 8.95
N CYS A 33 -10.37 -9.33 7.64
CA CYS A 33 -10.91 -10.40 6.80
C CYS A 33 -9.96 -11.62 6.75
N SER A 34 -8.66 -11.39 6.75
CA SER A 34 -7.66 -12.46 6.78
C SER A 34 -7.65 -13.20 8.13
N ALA A 35 -7.89 -12.49 9.23
CA ALA A 35 -7.97 -13.10 10.56
C ALA A 35 -9.16 -14.07 10.71
N MET A 36 -10.23 -13.91 9.94
CA MET A 36 -11.39 -14.82 9.94
C MET A 36 -11.05 -16.25 9.49
N ARG A 37 -9.89 -16.48 8.90
CA ARG A 37 -9.43 -17.83 8.54
C ARG A 37 -9.04 -18.66 9.77
N ILE A 38 -8.62 -18.00 10.86
CA ILE A 38 -8.20 -18.70 12.09
C ILE A 38 -9.38 -19.43 12.74
N PRO A 39 -10.54 -18.79 13.01
CA PRO A 39 -11.69 -19.50 13.56
C PRO A 39 -12.25 -20.56 12.60
N ALA A 40 -12.17 -20.36 11.28
CA ALA A 40 -12.55 -21.40 10.33
C ALA A 40 -11.70 -22.67 10.45
N ALA A 41 -10.39 -22.51 10.62
CA ALA A 41 -9.50 -23.64 10.90
C ALA A 41 -9.78 -24.29 12.27
N ALA A 42 -10.09 -23.50 13.30
CA ALA A 42 -10.42 -23.99 14.63
C ALA A 42 -11.69 -24.86 14.62
N ILE A 43 -12.71 -24.50 13.85
CA ILE A 43 -13.94 -25.30 13.69
C ILE A 43 -13.62 -26.68 13.12
N VAL A 44 -12.73 -26.76 12.13
CA VAL A 44 -12.33 -28.06 11.54
C VAL A 44 -11.57 -28.91 12.55
N ILE A 45 -10.63 -28.30 13.29
CA ILE A 45 -9.85 -29.00 14.31
C ILE A 45 -10.76 -29.53 15.43
N GLN A 46 -11.70 -28.73 15.87
CA GLN A 46 -12.67 -29.13 16.90
C GLN A 46 -13.56 -30.31 16.43
N ALA A 47 -14.08 -30.24 15.21
CA ALA A 47 -14.86 -31.33 14.63
C ALA A 47 -14.06 -32.62 14.49
N LEU A 48 -12.77 -32.54 14.20
CA LEU A 48 -11.86 -33.69 14.17
C LEU A 48 -11.63 -34.29 15.56
N LEU A 49 -11.47 -33.46 16.58
CA LEU A 49 -11.29 -33.93 17.99
C LEU A 49 -12.54 -34.60 18.55
N GLU A 50 -13.71 -34.08 18.20
CA GLU A 50 -15.01 -34.63 18.62
C GLU A 50 -15.42 -35.89 17.82
N ARG A 51 -14.60 -36.32 16.85
CA ARG A 51 -14.88 -37.41 15.90
C ARG A 51 -16.22 -37.30 15.16
N ASN A 52 -16.76 -36.11 15.08
CA ASN A 52 -18.08 -35.82 14.50
C ASN A 52 -17.95 -34.97 13.23
N VAL A 53 -17.10 -35.45 12.31
CA VAL A 53 -16.88 -34.77 11.03
C VAL A 53 -18.07 -35.03 10.13
N THR A 54 -18.98 -34.06 10.06
CA THR A 54 -20.10 -34.11 9.14
C THR A 54 -19.74 -33.40 7.83
N MET A 55 -20.23 -33.90 6.69
CA MET A 55 -20.05 -33.23 5.39
C MET A 55 -20.48 -31.76 5.41
N ALA A 56 -21.48 -31.41 6.19
CA ALA A 56 -21.92 -30.04 6.38
C ALA A 56 -20.84 -29.15 7.00
N THR A 57 -20.10 -29.66 8.01
CA THR A 57 -19.01 -28.92 8.66
C THR A 57 -17.85 -28.65 7.71
N LEU A 58 -17.54 -29.62 6.84
CA LEU A 58 -16.51 -29.44 5.80
C LEU A 58 -16.91 -28.38 4.78
N TRP A 59 -18.17 -28.41 4.29
CA TRP A 59 -18.65 -27.42 3.32
C TRP A 59 -18.74 -26.00 3.90
N THR A 60 -19.16 -25.86 5.16
CA THR A 60 -19.23 -24.55 5.82
C THR A 60 -17.84 -23.95 6.04
N SER A 61 -16.88 -24.73 6.52
CA SER A 61 -15.51 -24.25 6.72
C SER A 61 -14.82 -23.90 5.39
N LEU A 62 -14.99 -24.74 4.37
CA LEU A 62 -14.48 -24.46 3.03
C LEU A 62 -15.10 -23.20 2.45
N GLY A 63 -16.41 -23.01 2.58
CA GLY A 63 -17.11 -21.81 2.14
C GLY A 63 -16.58 -20.53 2.79
N ILE A 64 -16.35 -20.55 4.10
CA ILE A 64 -15.78 -19.40 4.83
C ILE A 64 -14.37 -19.07 4.33
N ILE A 65 -13.52 -20.08 4.14
CA ILE A 65 -12.16 -19.89 3.66
C ILE A 65 -12.15 -19.30 2.25
N VAL A 66 -12.93 -19.86 1.34
CA VAL A 66 -13.01 -19.40 -0.06
C VAL A 66 -13.57 -17.98 -0.14
N ALA A 67 -14.64 -17.68 0.59
CA ALA A 67 -15.22 -16.34 0.64
C ALA A 67 -14.20 -15.33 1.19
N SER A 68 -13.52 -15.66 2.28
CA SER A 68 -12.46 -14.82 2.86
C SER A 68 -11.31 -14.57 1.88
N LEU A 69 -10.91 -15.57 1.10
CA LEU A 69 -9.86 -15.41 0.08
C LEU A 69 -10.28 -14.43 -1.02
N ILE A 70 -11.48 -14.61 -1.58
CA ILE A 70 -11.99 -13.74 -2.66
C ILE A 70 -12.05 -12.28 -2.19
N VAL A 71 -12.62 -12.04 -1.01
CA VAL A 71 -12.73 -10.71 -0.42
C VAL A 71 -11.35 -10.10 -0.18
N THR A 72 -10.41 -10.86 0.39
CA THR A 72 -9.05 -10.39 0.64
C THR A 72 -8.32 -10.01 -0.65
N ILE A 73 -8.43 -10.81 -1.70
CA ILE A 73 -7.81 -10.53 -3.01
C ILE A 73 -8.39 -9.25 -3.61
N ALA A 74 -9.72 -9.11 -3.59
CA ALA A 74 -10.39 -7.92 -4.13
C ALA A 74 -9.97 -6.64 -3.40
N ILE A 75 -9.90 -6.67 -2.06
CA ILE A 75 -9.46 -5.53 -1.25
C ILE A 75 -7.99 -5.21 -1.52
N ASN A 76 -7.11 -6.22 -1.53
CA ASN A 76 -5.68 -6.02 -1.76
C ASN A 76 -5.39 -5.44 -3.16
N MET A 77 -6.08 -5.87 -4.20
CA MET A 77 -5.96 -5.27 -5.53
C MET A 77 -6.29 -3.78 -5.52
N LYS A 78 -7.38 -3.38 -4.87
CA LYS A 78 -7.76 -1.96 -4.73
C LYS A 78 -6.74 -1.18 -3.90
N ALA A 79 -6.31 -1.72 -2.77
CA ALA A 79 -5.31 -1.08 -1.90
C ALA A 79 -3.98 -0.86 -2.63
N THR A 80 -3.48 -1.88 -3.33
CA THR A 80 -2.24 -1.80 -4.10
C THR A 80 -2.34 -0.77 -5.23
N MET A 81 -3.45 -0.75 -5.97
CA MET A 81 -3.68 0.26 -7.01
C MET A 81 -3.67 1.70 -6.45
N LEU A 82 -4.31 1.92 -5.28
CA LEU A 82 -4.31 3.23 -4.65
C LEU A 82 -2.89 3.63 -4.21
N GLN A 83 -2.15 2.72 -3.58
CA GLN A 83 -0.77 2.97 -3.14
C GLN A 83 0.14 3.31 -4.31
N THR A 84 0.09 2.51 -5.36
CA THR A 84 0.90 2.70 -6.56
C THR A 84 0.59 4.03 -7.23
N ARG A 85 -0.69 4.37 -7.41
CA ARG A 85 -1.09 5.67 -7.98
C ARG A 85 -0.65 6.84 -7.11
N ALA A 86 -0.81 6.74 -5.80
CA ALA A 86 -0.40 7.79 -4.87
C ALA A 86 1.11 7.99 -4.88
N GLY A 87 1.89 6.91 -4.91
CA GLY A 87 3.34 6.93 -5.01
C GLY A 87 3.82 7.59 -6.31
N TYR A 88 3.33 7.14 -7.46
CA TYR A 88 3.72 7.74 -8.74
C TYR A 88 3.33 9.22 -8.86
N ARG A 89 2.16 9.61 -8.37
CA ARG A 89 1.75 11.03 -8.36
C ARG A 89 2.64 11.87 -7.44
N ALA A 90 3.00 11.36 -6.26
CA ALA A 90 3.91 12.06 -5.36
C ALA A 90 5.28 12.29 -6.01
N CYS A 91 5.86 11.26 -6.63
CA CYS A 91 7.12 11.36 -7.36
C CYS A 91 7.02 12.32 -8.56
N ALA A 92 5.95 12.24 -9.35
CA ALA A 92 5.74 13.12 -10.49
C ALA A 92 5.63 14.60 -10.07
N ASN A 93 4.86 14.89 -9.02
CA ASN A 93 4.71 16.24 -8.49
C ASN A 93 6.05 16.81 -7.98
N LYS A 94 6.86 15.97 -7.32
CA LYS A 94 8.17 16.38 -6.85
C LYS A 94 9.18 16.59 -7.97
N ARG A 95 9.13 15.80 -9.03
CA ARG A 95 9.94 16.05 -10.23
C ARG A 95 9.61 17.40 -10.87
N ILE A 96 8.33 17.76 -10.95
CA ILE A 96 7.88 19.06 -11.46
C ILE A 96 8.37 20.19 -10.55
N GLU A 97 8.21 20.06 -9.23
CA GLU A 97 8.67 21.04 -8.25
C GLU A 97 10.19 21.28 -8.33
N ILE A 98 10.97 20.20 -8.47
CA ILE A 98 12.43 20.30 -8.67
C ILE A 98 12.73 21.00 -10.00
N ALA A 99 12.05 20.66 -11.08
CA ALA A 99 12.26 21.28 -12.39
C ALA A 99 11.92 22.78 -12.36
N GLU A 100 10.87 23.18 -11.65
CA GLU A 100 10.52 24.59 -11.44
C GLU A 100 11.60 25.34 -10.64
N HIS A 101 12.12 24.73 -9.57
CA HIS A 101 13.21 25.34 -8.81
C HIS A 101 14.49 25.49 -9.62
N LEU A 102 14.83 24.49 -10.43
CA LEU A 102 15.99 24.55 -11.34
C LEU A 102 15.88 25.67 -12.37
N ARG A 103 14.66 26.01 -12.78
CA ARG A 103 14.41 27.10 -13.75
C ARG A 103 14.80 28.49 -13.22
N TYR A 104 14.80 28.68 -11.91
CA TYR A 104 15.18 29.94 -11.27
C TYR A 104 16.67 30.04 -10.92
N LEU A 105 17.44 28.99 -11.13
CA LEU A 105 18.89 29.00 -10.86
C LEU A 105 19.65 29.69 -12.00
N PRO A 106 20.65 30.52 -11.67
CA PRO A 106 21.48 31.17 -12.70
C PRO A 106 22.26 30.13 -13.50
N MET A 107 22.44 30.37 -14.79
CA MET A 107 23.12 29.48 -15.73
C MET A 107 24.51 29.03 -15.25
N GLY A 108 25.22 29.86 -14.49
CA GLY A 108 26.55 29.51 -13.93
C GLY A 108 26.55 28.43 -12.86
N TRP A 109 25.37 28.02 -12.35
CA TRP A 109 25.23 26.93 -11.40
C TRP A 109 25.27 25.56 -12.06
N PHE A 110 24.92 25.51 -13.36
CA PHE A 110 24.94 24.28 -14.14
C PHE A 110 26.37 23.97 -14.62
N ASN A 111 27.19 23.42 -13.75
CA ASN A 111 28.46 22.83 -14.09
C ASN A 111 28.29 21.33 -14.33
N ASP A 112 29.21 20.67 -15.07
CA ASP A 112 29.13 19.26 -15.42
C ASP A 112 28.90 18.33 -14.21
N ASN A 113 29.47 18.69 -13.06
CA ASN A 113 29.29 17.94 -11.82
C ASN A 113 27.89 18.11 -11.18
N SER A 114 27.31 19.30 -11.23
CA SER A 114 26.00 19.57 -10.64
C SER A 114 24.86 18.98 -11.47
N LEU A 115 25.03 18.93 -12.80
CA LEU A 115 24.05 18.33 -13.70
C LEU A 115 23.91 16.81 -13.47
N GLY A 116 25.05 16.12 -13.27
CA GLY A 116 25.07 14.69 -12.97
C GLY A 116 24.41 14.36 -11.65
N GLU A 117 24.66 15.16 -10.61
CA GLU A 117 24.08 14.98 -9.28
C GLU A 117 22.56 15.21 -9.28
N VAL A 118 22.09 16.27 -9.90
CA VAL A 118 20.64 16.57 -10.04
C VAL A 118 19.93 15.49 -10.83
N THR A 119 20.53 15.02 -11.93
CA THR A 119 19.96 13.94 -12.74
C THR A 119 19.89 12.64 -11.94
N SER A 120 20.94 12.31 -11.20
CA SER A 120 20.98 11.12 -10.33
C SER A 120 19.89 11.16 -9.26
N VAL A 121 19.74 12.30 -8.56
CA VAL A 121 18.71 12.47 -7.53
C VAL A 121 17.32 12.40 -8.13
N THR A 122 17.09 12.99 -9.29
CA THR A 122 15.76 13.06 -9.91
C THR A 122 15.33 11.71 -10.52
N THR A 123 16.29 10.93 -11.00
CA THR A 123 16.01 9.67 -11.70
C THR A 123 16.16 8.46 -10.79
N ASN A 124 17.27 8.32 -10.07
CA ASN A 124 17.58 7.11 -9.30
C ASN A 124 17.04 7.11 -7.87
N THR A 125 16.82 8.28 -7.26
CA THR A 125 16.38 8.35 -5.85
C THR A 125 14.85 8.37 -5.74
N MET A 126 14.12 8.60 -6.83
CA MET A 126 12.66 8.66 -6.85
C MET A 126 12.00 7.40 -7.48
N GLU A 127 12.76 6.42 -7.90
CA GLU A 127 12.30 5.07 -8.25
C GLU A 127 12.42 4.12 -7.06
#